data_6be111dd7070c3d6aa7d76a89121f4a8
#
_entry.id   6be111dd7070c3d6aa7d76a89121f4a8
#
_cell.length_a   1.000
_cell.length_b   1.000
_cell.length_c   1.000
_cell.angle_alpha   90.00
_cell.angle_beta   90.00
_cell.angle_gamma   90.00
#
_symmetry.space_group_name_H-M   'P 1'
#
loop_
_entity.id
_entity.type
_entity.pdbx_description
1 polymer ?
#
loop_
_entity_poly.entity_id
_entity_poly.type
_entity_poly.pdbx_seq_one_letter_code
_entity_poly.pdbx_strand_id
1 'polypeptide(L)'
;METNKKKLRINGHSHLLPYPEDIPSFMREKEIFWVDDERKYMLQKNWKRPVTDSSFFLNEKLEWMERYNIDHAVILNLSQLYGNGLRMEEMQQALRFQNDFNAKLEHNHQSKFTSGFVVHPGFREGALWEIRRCVEELDLGLLCLPTHYMDTIGTWRCIFDKENQPIFELANDYNLAIEIHPYDGEKFIKLENTAWRFHLIWMLAQCADAYHFYTLNGYANKYPNLRVCFAHGGQLAQMNLGRRIQGFDGRPDLFEGMDHPRKSVAHPNIFFDSLVHDTGSFKLLVNNQTAKQVIVGLDDPYPLGEMESLPQSSYPGKLLDLALERNIITQEEHDAMWSENIAQWLYGDDKKKKDAFYKRILS
;
A
#
# COMPACT_ATOMS: atom_id res chain seq x y z
N MET A 1 -23.28 -31.38 -8.02
CA MET A 1 -23.31 -30.67 -6.73
C MET A 1 -22.13 -29.73 -6.74
N GLU A 2 -22.35 -28.49 -7.08
CA GLU A 2 -21.34 -27.44 -6.87
C GLU A 2 -21.16 -27.31 -5.35
N THR A 3 -20.01 -27.71 -4.87
CA THR A 3 -19.61 -27.42 -3.49
C THR A 3 -19.59 -25.89 -3.37
N ASN A 4 -20.51 -25.37 -2.57
CA ASN A 4 -20.59 -23.94 -2.25
C ASN A 4 -19.28 -23.57 -1.51
N LYS A 5 -18.20 -23.30 -2.26
CA LYS A 5 -16.93 -22.87 -1.68
C LYS A 5 -17.20 -21.52 -1.01
N LYS A 6 -16.88 -21.42 0.27
CA LYS A 6 -16.94 -20.15 1.00
C LYS A 6 -16.20 -19.10 0.17
N LYS A 7 -16.89 -18.02 -0.19
CA LYS A 7 -16.27 -16.86 -0.84
C LYS A 7 -15.44 -16.14 0.23
N LEU A 8 -14.14 -16.08 0.01
CA LEU A 8 -13.22 -15.37 0.92
C LEU A 8 -13.30 -13.87 0.71
N ARG A 9 -13.23 -13.13 1.81
CA ARG A 9 -13.11 -11.68 1.84
C ARG A 9 -11.75 -11.31 2.44
N ILE A 10 -10.82 -10.93 1.58
CA ILE A 10 -9.46 -10.55 1.95
C ILE A 10 -9.32 -9.04 1.76
N ASN A 11 -8.88 -8.33 2.79
CA ASN A 11 -8.55 -6.92 2.70
C ASN A 11 -7.08 -6.75 2.32
N GLY A 12 -6.80 -6.22 1.13
CA GLY A 12 -5.44 -6.02 0.60
C GLY A 12 -4.74 -4.76 1.11
N HIS A 13 -5.44 -3.86 1.83
CA HIS A 13 -4.86 -2.63 2.38
C HIS A 13 -5.42 -2.36 3.78
N SER A 14 -4.65 -2.69 4.78
CA SER A 14 -5.02 -2.59 6.19
C SER A 14 -3.80 -2.21 7.03
N HIS A 15 -4.02 -1.64 8.20
CA HIS A 15 -2.95 -1.26 9.11
C HIS A 15 -3.17 -1.82 10.52
N LEU A 16 -2.07 -2.20 11.15
CA LEU A 16 -2.00 -2.52 12.57
C LEU A 16 -0.62 -2.10 13.07
N LEU A 17 -0.60 -1.42 14.19
CA LEU A 17 0.62 -0.90 14.81
C LEU A 17 0.98 -1.73 16.06
N PRO A 18 2.24 -1.72 16.47
CA PRO A 18 2.65 -2.26 17.76
C PRO A 18 1.87 -1.61 18.90
N TYR A 19 1.70 -2.33 20.01
CA TYR A 19 1.11 -1.72 21.22
C TYR A 19 1.88 -0.45 21.60
N PRO A 20 1.19 0.60 22.09
CA PRO A 20 1.83 1.87 22.45
C PRO A 20 3.03 1.72 23.40
N GLU A 21 2.95 0.77 24.33
CA GLU A 21 4.01 0.45 25.29
C GLU A 21 5.22 -0.27 24.68
N ASP A 22 5.06 -0.91 23.53
CA ASP A 22 6.13 -1.61 22.80
C ASP A 22 6.89 -0.67 21.85
N ILE A 23 6.35 0.53 21.59
CA ILE A 23 7.01 1.53 20.75
C ILE A 23 8.29 2.01 21.44
N PRO A 24 9.46 1.92 20.79
CA PRO A 24 10.73 2.29 21.40
C PRO A 24 10.71 3.73 21.95
N SER A 25 11.21 3.93 23.18
CA SER A 25 11.18 5.23 23.87
C SER A 25 11.87 6.35 23.08
N PHE A 26 12.92 6.03 22.32
CA PHE A 26 13.62 7.01 21.50
C PHE A 26 12.72 7.65 20.43
N MET A 27 11.67 6.94 19.97
CA MET A 27 10.73 7.50 19.00
C MET A 27 9.91 8.64 19.60
N ARG A 28 9.53 8.53 20.88
CA ARG A 28 8.88 9.63 21.64
C ARG A 28 9.86 10.75 22.00
N GLU A 29 11.04 10.40 22.51
CA GLU A 29 12.08 11.36 22.90
C GLU A 29 12.53 12.27 21.74
N LYS A 30 12.48 11.74 20.52
CA LYS A 30 12.86 12.45 19.28
C LYS A 30 11.67 12.96 18.49
N GLU A 31 10.49 12.86 19.05
CA GLU A 31 9.24 13.31 18.43
C GLU A 31 8.99 12.68 17.03
N ILE A 32 9.44 11.43 16.84
CA ILE A 32 9.29 10.69 15.60
C ILE A 32 7.87 10.17 15.46
N PHE A 33 7.44 9.41 16.47
CA PHE A 33 6.10 8.83 16.57
C PHE A 33 5.87 8.30 17.99
N TRP A 34 4.73 8.61 18.57
CA TRP A 34 4.29 8.05 19.85
C TRP A 34 2.76 8.13 19.98
N VAL A 35 2.22 7.46 20.97
CA VAL A 35 0.83 7.57 21.39
C VAL A 35 0.81 8.34 22.71
N ASP A 36 -0.16 9.22 22.92
CA ASP A 36 -0.29 9.95 24.18
C ASP A 36 -0.64 9.02 25.35
N ASP A 37 -0.40 9.49 26.58
CA ASP A 37 -0.59 8.68 27.79
C ASP A 37 -2.05 8.26 28.01
N GLU A 38 -3.01 9.02 27.43
CA GLU A 38 -4.43 8.72 27.47
C GLU A 38 -4.89 7.80 26.32
N ARG A 39 -3.98 7.42 25.42
CA ARG A 39 -4.22 6.60 24.22
C ARG A 39 -5.31 7.16 23.29
N LYS A 40 -5.43 8.49 23.24
CA LYS A 40 -6.40 9.18 22.40
C LYS A 40 -5.85 9.62 21.05
N TYR A 41 -4.55 9.85 20.99
CA TYR A 41 -3.89 10.41 19.81
C TYR A 41 -2.57 9.75 19.48
N MET A 42 -2.37 9.49 18.19
CA MET A 42 -1.04 9.33 17.61
C MET A 42 -0.43 10.69 17.37
N LEU A 43 0.88 10.83 17.63
CA LEU A 43 1.60 12.08 17.56
C LEU A 43 2.92 11.93 16.82
N GLN A 44 3.29 12.98 16.11
CA GLN A 44 4.62 13.30 15.60
C GLN A 44 4.88 14.77 15.93
N LYS A 45 6.09 15.27 15.77
CA LYS A 45 6.50 16.64 16.13
C LYS A 45 5.46 17.72 15.82
N ASN A 46 4.85 17.70 14.63
CA ASN A 46 3.89 18.70 14.16
C ASN A 46 2.59 18.07 13.67
N TRP A 47 2.28 16.85 14.11
CA TRP A 47 1.15 16.11 13.60
C TRP A 47 0.43 15.39 14.74
N LYS A 48 -0.89 15.39 14.70
CA LYS A 48 -1.76 14.76 15.68
C LYS A 48 -2.98 14.16 14.99
N ARG A 49 -3.26 12.88 15.29
CA ARG A 49 -4.43 12.15 14.76
C ARG A 49 -5.10 11.36 15.88
N PRO A 50 -6.46 11.36 15.98
CA PRO A 50 -7.15 10.45 16.88
C PRO A 50 -6.81 9.00 16.60
N VAL A 51 -6.71 8.21 17.65
CA VAL A 51 -6.46 6.77 17.60
C VAL A 51 -7.79 6.03 17.72
N THR A 52 -7.94 4.93 16.99
CA THR A 52 -8.95 3.93 17.27
C THR A 52 -8.28 2.70 17.89
N ASP A 53 -8.98 1.97 18.75
CA ASP A 53 -8.41 0.80 19.43
C ASP A 53 -7.92 -0.26 18.44
N SER A 54 -8.63 -0.46 17.34
CA SER A 54 -8.24 -1.36 16.24
C SER A 54 -6.94 -0.96 15.50
N SER A 55 -6.37 0.23 15.78
CA SER A 55 -5.04 0.62 15.28
C SER A 55 -3.90 -0.10 15.99
N PHE A 56 -4.07 -0.47 17.27
CA PHE A 56 -3.01 -0.99 18.13
C PHE A 56 -3.35 -2.30 18.83
N PHE A 57 -4.64 -2.61 19.00
CA PHE A 57 -5.06 -3.76 19.75
C PHE A 57 -5.53 -4.88 18.83
N LEU A 58 -4.77 -5.97 18.83
CA LEU A 58 -5.03 -7.14 17.99
C LEU A 58 -6.44 -7.70 18.17
N ASN A 59 -6.93 -7.79 19.42
CA ASN A 59 -8.27 -8.31 19.69
C ASN A 59 -9.35 -7.43 19.03
N GLU A 60 -9.25 -6.12 19.18
CA GLU A 60 -10.16 -5.16 18.55
C GLU A 60 -10.13 -5.27 17.01
N LYS A 61 -8.95 -5.48 16.46
CA LYS A 61 -8.77 -5.72 15.01
C LYS A 61 -9.46 -7.01 14.58
N LEU A 62 -9.28 -8.08 15.31
CA LEU A 62 -9.90 -9.38 15.01
C LEU A 62 -11.43 -9.33 15.14
N GLU A 63 -11.95 -8.64 16.17
CA GLU A 63 -13.39 -8.42 16.34
C GLU A 63 -13.99 -7.58 15.22
N TRP A 64 -13.26 -6.55 14.76
CA TRP A 64 -13.67 -5.76 13.61
C TRP A 64 -13.70 -6.62 12.33
N MET A 65 -12.69 -7.43 12.10
CA MET A 65 -12.65 -8.35 10.95
C MET A 65 -13.81 -9.35 10.99
N GLU A 66 -14.11 -9.93 12.15
CA GLU A 66 -15.23 -10.85 12.34
C GLU A 66 -16.57 -10.17 12.07
N ARG A 67 -16.80 -8.97 12.62
CA ARG A 67 -18.02 -8.18 12.44
C ARG A 67 -18.34 -7.92 10.97
N TYR A 68 -17.33 -7.72 10.13
CA TYR A 68 -17.49 -7.42 8.70
C TYR A 68 -17.21 -8.60 7.78
N ASN A 69 -17.08 -9.82 8.34
CA ASN A 69 -16.77 -11.04 7.59
C ASN A 69 -15.51 -10.91 6.74
N ILE A 70 -14.45 -10.27 7.26
CA ILE A 70 -13.14 -10.20 6.65
C ILE A 70 -12.33 -11.40 7.14
N ASP A 71 -12.04 -12.33 6.25
CA ASP A 71 -11.36 -13.57 6.59
C ASP A 71 -9.86 -13.36 6.83
N HIS A 72 -9.26 -12.43 6.09
CA HIS A 72 -7.82 -12.15 6.12
C HIS A 72 -7.53 -10.70 5.77
N ALA A 73 -6.46 -10.13 6.32
CA ALA A 73 -6.00 -8.78 6.01
C ALA A 73 -4.51 -8.74 5.70
N VAL A 74 -4.15 -7.94 4.70
CA VAL A 74 -2.77 -7.60 4.37
C VAL A 74 -2.40 -6.34 5.14
N ILE A 75 -1.45 -6.50 6.09
CA ILE A 75 -1.00 -5.41 6.96
C ILE A 75 0.14 -4.66 6.28
N LEU A 76 -0.11 -3.42 5.94
CA LEU A 76 0.86 -2.50 5.34
C LEU A 76 1.49 -1.61 6.41
N ASN A 77 2.73 -1.21 6.18
CA ASN A 77 3.41 -0.28 7.09
C ASN A 77 2.77 1.11 7.01
N LEU A 78 2.58 1.74 8.15
CA LEU A 78 2.03 3.10 8.21
C LEU A 78 3.03 4.10 7.60
N SER A 79 2.58 4.91 6.66
CA SER A 79 3.43 5.85 5.92
C SER A 79 4.16 6.87 6.81
N GLN A 80 3.58 7.26 7.94
CA GLN A 80 4.21 8.12 8.94
C GLN A 80 5.49 7.51 9.56
N LEU A 81 5.65 6.20 9.44
CA LEU A 81 6.77 5.45 10.01
C LEU A 81 7.83 5.05 8.96
N TYR A 82 7.78 5.59 7.76
CA TYR A 82 8.78 5.31 6.70
C TYR A 82 10.17 5.92 6.96
N GLY A 83 10.36 6.64 8.08
CA GLY A 83 11.67 7.08 8.54
C GLY A 83 12.21 8.35 7.89
N ASN A 84 11.41 9.08 7.11
CA ASN A 84 11.85 10.33 6.48
C ASN A 84 12.30 11.39 7.50
N GLY A 85 13.47 11.98 7.24
CA GLY A 85 14.05 13.03 8.09
C GLY A 85 14.71 12.54 9.39
N LEU A 86 14.81 11.23 9.58
CA LEU A 86 15.59 10.63 10.67
C LEU A 86 17.07 10.51 10.31
N ARG A 87 17.93 10.48 11.32
CA ARG A 87 19.33 10.07 11.15
C ARG A 87 19.37 8.57 10.84
N MET A 88 20.39 8.15 10.10
CA MET A 88 20.53 6.78 9.61
C MET A 88 20.33 5.71 10.71
N GLU A 89 20.97 5.85 11.86
CA GLU A 89 20.85 4.89 12.96
C GLU A 89 19.44 4.81 13.54
N GLU A 90 18.79 5.95 13.72
CA GLU A 90 17.42 6.04 14.23
C GLU A 90 16.42 5.44 13.25
N MET A 91 16.61 5.73 11.97
CA MET A 91 15.81 5.17 10.90
C MET A 91 15.92 3.65 10.85
N GLN A 92 17.13 3.11 10.86
CA GLN A 92 17.35 1.66 10.86
C GLN A 92 16.68 0.98 12.06
N GLN A 93 16.80 1.55 13.26
CA GLN A 93 16.18 1.01 14.45
C GLN A 93 14.64 1.04 14.34
N ALA A 94 14.07 2.16 13.88
CA ALA A 94 12.64 2.31 13.74
C ALA A 94 12.04 1.35 12.69
N LEU A 95 12.70 1.18 11.54
CA LEU A 95 12.25 0.28 10.48
C LEU A 95 12.38 -1.18 10.89
N ARG A 96 13.51 -1.58 11.48
CA ARG A 96 13.69 -2.93 12.00
C ARG A 96 12.63 -3.30 13.03
N PHE A 97 12.36 -2.41 13.96
CA PHE A 97 11.32 -2.64 14.96
C PHE A 97 9.96 -2.95 14.31
N GLN A 98 9.57 -2.18 13.29
CA GLN A 98 8.32 -2.42 12.57
C GLN A 98 8.34 -3.75 11.80
N ASN A 99 9.43 -4.04 11.10
CA ASN A 99 9.57 -5.26 10.32
C ASN A 99 9.54 -6.51 11.22
N ASP A 100 10.20 -6.46 12.37
CA ASP A 100 10.17 -7.53 13.37
C ASP A 100 8.77 -7.72 13.98
N PHE A 101 8.06 -6.62 14.25
CA PHE A 101 6.66 -6.68 14.68
C PHE A 101 5.77 -7.34 13.62
N ASN A 102 5.87 -6.91 12.36
CA ASN A 102 5.08 -7.44 11.26
C ASN A 102 5.36 -8.92 11.00
N ALA A 103 6.62 -9.34 11.06
CA ALA A 103 7.00 -10.74 10.95
C ALA A 103 6.40 -11.59 12.08
N LYS A 104 6.49 -11.12 13.32
CA LYS A 104 5.90 -11.79 14.49
C LYS A 104 4.37 -11.86 14.38
N LEU A 105 3.73 -10.80 13.91
CA LEU A 105 2.28 -10.78 13.68
C LEU A 105 1.86 -11.84 12.66
N GLU A 106 2.50 -11.86 11.49
CA GLU A 106 2.20 -12.85 10.46
C GLU A 106 2.48 -14.27 10.96
N HIS A 107 3.64 -14.51 11.56
CA HIS A 107 4.01 -15.83 12.06
C HIS A 107 2.99 -16.39 13.07
N ASN A 108 2.55 -15.58 14.02
CA ASN A 108 1.63 -16.00 15.08
C ASN A 108 0.17 -16.09 14.62
N HIS A 109 -0.21 -15.39 13.56
CA HIS A 109 -1.61 -15.26 13.11
C HIS A 109 -1.74 -15.45 11.59
N GLN A 110 -1.08 -16.46 11.03
CA GLN A 110 -0.98 -16.71 9.59
C GLN A 110 -2.33 -16.87 8.87
N SER A 111 -3.36 -17.37 9.56
CA SER A 111 -4.71 -17.46 8.98
C SER A 111 -5.40 -16.10 8.87
N LYS A 112 -4.93 -15.09 9.61
CA LYS A 112 -5.57 -13.77 9.70
C LYS A 112 -4.76 -12.66 9.00
N PHE A 113 -3.43 -12.77 8.95
CA PHE A 113 -2.58 -11.69 8.44
C PHE A 113 -1.49 -12.19 7.49
N THR A 114 -1.27 -11.39 6.45
CA THR A 114 -0.03 -11.30 5.67
C THR A 114 0.52 -9.91 5.91
N SER A 115 1.82 -9.77 6.19
CA SER A 115 2.39 -8.49 6.59
C SER A 115 3.47 -8.01 5.63
N GLY A 116 3.47 -6.71 5.38
CA GLY A 116 4.54 -6.05 4.64
C GLY A 116 5.74 -5.71 5.53
N PHE A 117 6.87 -5.44 4.89
CA PHE A 117 8.04 -4.84 5.52
C PHE A 117 8.44 -3.57 4.77
N VAL A 118 9.16 -2.67 5.43
CA VAL A 118 9.53 -1.37 4.90
C VAL A 118 11.03 -1.17 4.92
N VAL A 119 11.55 -0.49 3.89
CA VAL A 119 12.94 -0.02 3.82
C VAL A 119 12.98 1.45 3.44
N HIS A 120 14.04 2.16 3.78
CA HIS A 120 14.22 3.55 3.39
C HIS A 120 15.20 3.68 2.20
N PRO A 121 14.71 4.10 1.00
CA PRO A 121 15.53 4.13 -0.21
C PRO A 121 16.71 5.09 -0.14
N GLY A 122 16.61 6.17 0.63
CA GLY A 122 17.69 7.14 0.85
C GLY A 122 18.93 6.57 1.52
N PHE A 123 18.81 5.37 2.11
CA PHE A 123 19.94 4.62 2.65
C PHE A 123 20.07 3.27 1.95
N ARG A 124 20.51 3.29 0.71
CA ARG A 124 20.49 2.16 -0.23
C ARG A 124 21.13 0.88 0.33
N GLU A 125 22.33 0.94 0.86
CA GLU A 125 23.02 -0.26 1.39
C GLU A 125 22.23 -0.91 2.52
N GLY A 126 21.73 -0.08 3.45
CA GLY A 126 20.87 -0.55 4.53
C GLY A 126 19.54 -1.11 4.01
N ALA A 127 18.95 -0.50 2.99
CA ALA A 127 17.74 -1.00 2.36
C ALA A 127 17.95 -2.38 1.72
N LEU A 128 19.02 -2.57 0.96
CA LEU A 128 19.35 -3.86 0.35
C LEU A 128 19.66 -4.94 1.38
N TRP A 129 20.33 -4.57 2.46
CA TRP A 129 20.58 -5.49 3.57
C TRP A 129 19.29 -5.89 4.28
N GLU A 130 18.42 -4.92 4.58
CA GLU A 130 17.15 -5.16 5.26
C GLU A 130 16.17 -5.97 4.42
N ILE A 131 16.13 -5.77 3.08
CA ILE A 131 15.34 -6.62 2.17
C ILE A 131 15.78 -8.08 2.31
N ARG A 132 17.10 -8.36 2.26
CA ARG A 132 17.58 -9.74 2.45
C ARG A 132 17.17 -10.32 3.79
N ARG A 133 17.36 -9.56 4.86
CA ARG A 133 16.98 -9.99 6.21
C ARG A 133 15.47 -10.31 6.30
N CYS A 134 14.61 -9.42 5.79
CA CYS A 134 13.18 -9.63 5.84
C CYS A 134 12.73 -10.85 5.03
N VAL A 135 13.36 -11.10 3.90
CA VAL A 135 13.01 -12.25 3.06
C VAL A 135 13.62 -13.55 3.57
N GLU A 136 14.91 -13.56 3.89
CA GLU A 136 15.67 -14.79 4.20
C GLU A 136 15.53 -15.24 5.65
N GLU A 137 15.41 -14.29 6.60
CA GLU A 137 15.36 -14.59 8.03
C GLU A 137 13.94 -14.47 8.60
N LEU A 138 13.13 -13.53 8.09
CA LEU A 138 11.78 -13.25 8.60
C LEU A 138 10.64 -13.82 7.73
N ASP A 139 10.94 -14.40 6.57
CA ASP A 139 9.98 -15.00 5.62
C ASP A 139 8.86 -14.05 5.16
N LEU A 140 9.17 -12.74 5.01
CA LEU A 140 8.24 -11.74 4.53
C LEU A 140 8.35 -11.58 3.00
N GLY A 141 7.20 -11.55 2.31
CA GLY A 141 7.13 -11.50 0.84
C GLY A 141 6.53 -10.22 0.24
N LEU A 142 6.21 -9.22 1.06
CA LEU A 142 5.58 -7.96 0.63
C LEU A 142 6.43 -6.77 1.06
N LEU A 143 6.96 -6.02 0.09
CA LEU A 143 7.75 -4.82 0.33
C LEU A 143 6.89 -3.56 0.22
N CYS A 144 6.77 -2.78 1.30
CA CYS A 144 6.11 -1.48 1.31
C CYS A 144 7.10 -0.36 1.04
N LEU A 145 6.83 0.49 0.05
CA LEU A 145 7.69 1.60 -0.34
C LEU A 145 6.90 2.91 -0.43
N PRO A 146 7.52 4.05 -0.05
CA PRO A 146 6.92 5.35 -0.26
C PRO A 146 6.91 5.73 -1.75
N THR A 147 5.93 6.54 -2.18
CA THR A 147 5.98 7.19 -3.51
C THR A 147 7.19 8.11 -3.64
N HIS A 148 7.51 8.81 -2.55
CA HIS A 148 8.63 9.74 -2.44
C HIS A 148 9.30 9.61 -1.07
N TYR A 149 10.58 9.90 -1.02
CA TYR A 149 11.37 9.87 0.20
C TYR A 149 12.36 11.05 0.24
N MET A 150 12.82 11.37 1.44
CA MET A 150 13.88 12.36 1.64
C MET A 150 15.22 11.61 1.66
N ASP A 151 16.12 11.97 0.76
CA ASP A 151 17.48 11.41 0.76
C ASP A 151 18.33 11.95 1.93
N THR A 152 19.56 11.42 2.08
CA THR A 152 20.47 11.76 3.17
C THR A 152 20.96 13.22 3.18
N ILE A 153 20.77 13.94 2.08
CA ILE A 153 21.10 15.37 1.98
C ILE A 153 19.88 16.29 2.06
N GLY A 154 18.70 15.71 2.38
CA GLY A 154 17.46 16.46 2.57
C GLY A 154 16.71 16.80 1.28
N THR A 155 17.00 16.12 0.16
CA THR A 155 16.29 16.28 -1.10
C THR A 155 15.18 15.24 -1.25
N TRP A 156 14.00 15.68 -1.67
CA TRP A 156 12.92 14.78 -2.02
C TRP A 156 13.16 14.10 -3.36
N ARG A 157 12.98 12.78 -3.39
CA ARG A 157 13.19 11.91 -4.55
C ARG A 157 11.95 11.07 -4.81
N CYS A 158 11.67 10.77 -6.07
CA CYS A 158 10.71 9.75 -6.43
C CYS A 158 11.31 8.35 -6.19
N ILE A 159 10.49 7.41 -5.73
CA ILE A 159 10.95 6.03 -5.53
C ILE A 159 11.45 5.38 -6.84
N PHE A 160 10.92 5.79 -7.98
CA PHE A 160 11.29 5.27 -9.30
C PHE A 160 12.43 6.03 -9.99
N ASP A 161 13.17 6.85 -9.25
CA ASP A 161 14.42 7.42 -9.73
C ASP A 161 15.46 6.32 -9.99
N LYS A 162 16.34 6.54 -11.00
CA LYS A 162 17.32 5.55 -11.43
C LYS A 162 18.23 5.05 -10.32
N GLU A 163 18.48 5.87 -9.33
CA GLU A 163 19.32 5.54 -8.17
C GLU A 163 18.76 4.39 -7.33
N ASN A 164 17.45 4.15 -7.39
CA ASN A 164 16.78 3.08 -6.64
C ASN A 164 16.65 1.76 -7.41
N GLN A 165 17.14 1.69 -8.65
CA GLN A 165 17.10 0.45 -9.44
C GLN A 165 17.61 -0.79 -8.70
N PRO A 166 18.71 -0.74 -7.90
CA PRO A 166 19.18 -1.90 -7.16
C PRO A 166 18.16 -2.48 -6.16
N ILE A 167 17.26 -1.65 -5.62
CA ILE A 167 16.16 -2.11 -4.74
C ILE A 167 15.19 -2.96 -5.55
N PHE A 168 14.81 -2.49 -6.75
CA PHE A 168 13.88 -3.21 -7.61
C PHE A 168 14.49 -4.45 -8.27
N GLU A 169 15.79 -4.42 -8.57
CA GLU A 169 16.55 -5.60 -9.02
C GLU A 169 16.51 -6.70 -7.96
N LEU A 170 16.87 -6.37 -6.73
CA LEU A 170 16.85 -7.33 -5.63
C LEU A 170 15.43 -7.83 -5.32
N ALA A 171 14.44 -6.94 -5.32
CA ALA A 171 13.04 -7.31 -5.13
C ALA A 171 12.52 -8.23 -6.25
N ASN A 172 12.95 -8.00 -7.51
CA ASN A 172 12.65 -8.85 -8.64
C ASN A 172 13.27 -10.25 -8.52
N ASP A 173 14.51 -10.33 -8.03
CA ASP A 173 15.21 -11.61 -7.80
C ASP A 173 14.49 -12.45 -6.74
N TYR A 174 13.95 -11.82 -5.71
CA TYR A 174 13.13 -12.48 -4.70
C TYR A 174 11.65 -12.67 -5.08
N ASN A 175 11.23 -12.21 -6.26
CA ASN A 175 9.83 -12.32 -6.71
C ASN A 175 8.84 -11.69 -5.75
N LEU A 176 9.13 -10.48 -5.26
CA LEU A 176 8.32 -9.80 -4.26
C LEU A 176 7.04 -9.16 -4.84
N ALA A 177 6.00 -9.12 -4.03
CA ALA A 177 4.95 -8.13 -4.16
C ALA A 177 5.44 -6.79 -3.61
N ILE A 178 5.02 -5.69 -4.23
CA ILE A 178 5.34 -4.34 -3.77
C ILE A 178 4.04 -3.55 -3.60
N GLU A 179 3.97 -2.81 -2.52
CA GLU A 179 2.96 -1.77 -2.31
C GLU A 179 3.63 -0.39 -2.36
N ILE A 180 3.06 0.54 -3.12
CA ILE A 180 3.51 1.93 -3.23
C ILE A 180 2.48 2.83 -2.57
N HIS A 181 2.84 3.38 -1.41
CA HIS A 181 1.96 4.23 -0.62
C HIS A 181 2.43 5.68 -0.60
N PRO A 182 1.52 6.66 -0.72
CA PRO A 182 1.90 8.06 -0.59
C PRO A 182 2.34 8.35 0.84
N TYR A 183 3.33 9.23 0.97
CA TYR A 183 3.79 9.70 2.25
C TYR A 183 3.02 10.95 2.66
N ASP A 184 2.70 11.08 3.95
CA ASP A 184 2.10 12.28 4.55
C ASP A 184 3.12 13.44 4.55
N GLY A 185 3.28 14.02 3.38
CA GLY A 185 4.37 14.92 3.07
C GLY A 185 4.08 16.37 3.36
N GLU A 186 3.86 16.78 4.62
CA GLU A 186 3.92 18.22 4.99
C GLU A 186 5.21 18.87 4.48
N LYS A 187 6.27 18.08 4.31
CA LYS A 187 7.59 18.54 3.88
C LYS A 187 7.77 18.56 2.36
N PHE A 188 6.96 17.79 1.61
CA PHE A 188 7.03 17.74 0.15
C PHE A 188 6.54 19.04 -0.50
N ILE A 189 5.56 19.67 0.10
CA ILE A 189 4.96 20.90 -0.40
C ILE A 189 4.99 21.94 0.71
N LYS A 190 5.70 23.02 0.50
CA LYS A 190 5.80 24.16 1.43
C LYS A 190 4.49 24.98 1.48
N LEU A 191 3.38 24.30 1.66
CA LEU A 191 2.06 24.90 1.78
C LEU A 191 1.46 24.51 3.13
N GLU A 192 0.65 25.37 3.72
CA GLU A 192 -0.07 25.05 4.95
C GLU A 192 -1.07 23.92 4.72
N ASN A 193 -1.18 22.98 5.67
CA ASN A 193 -2.13 21.87 5.64
C ASN A 193 -3.52 22.30 6.13
N THR A 194 -4.05 23.40 5.60
CA THR A 194 -5.41 23.83 5.89
C THR A 194 -6.42 22.91 5.20
N ALA A 195 -7.56 22.64 5.84
CA ALA A 195 -8.63 21.82 5.31
C ALA A 195 -8.16 20.42 4.83
N TRP A 196 -7.18 19.85 5.56
CA TRP A 196 -6.64 18.50 5.32
C TRP A 196 -6.13 18.25 3.90
N ARG A 197 -5.68 19.31 3.23
CA ARG A 197 -5.30 19.32 1.81
C ARG A 197 -4.21 18.31 1.43
N PHE A 198 -3.31 17.95 2.36
CA PHE A 198 -2.27 16.96 2.07
C PHE A 198 -2.89 15.60 1.81
N HIS A 199 -3.79 15.15 2.69
CA HIS A 199 -4.47 13.87 2.53
C HIS A 199 -5.43 13.87 1.34
N LEU A 200 -6.22 14.95 1.18
CA LEU A 200 -7.27 14.98 0.18
C LEU A 200 -6.79 15.22 -1.24
N ILE A 201 -5.63 15.86 -1.42
CA ILE A 201 -5.13 16.27 -2.75
C ILE A 201 -3.73 15.73 -3.01
N TRP A 202 -2.77 16.01 -2.10
CA TRP A 202 -1.37 15.79 -2.42
C TRP A 202 -0.92 14.34 -2.30
N MET A 203 -1.53 13.54 -1.43
CA MET A 203 -1.26 12.10 -1.39
C MET A 203 -1.64 11.44 -2.74
N LEU A 204 -2.78 11.83 -3.31
CA LEU A 204 -3.19 11.34 -4.63
C LEU A 204 -2.25 11.83 -5.75
N ALA A 205 -1.75 13.06 -5.65
CA ALA A 205 -0.78 13.60 -6.61
C ALA A 205 0.57 12.87 -6.53
N GLN A 206 1.03 12.50 -5.34
CA GLN A 206 2.24 11.69 -5.15
C GLN A 206 2.11 10.31 -5.80
N CYS A 207 0.98 9.64 -5.63
CA CYS A 207 0.71 8.37 -6.32
C CYS A 207 0.75 8.53 -7.84
N ALA A 208 0.15 9.61 -8.36
CA ALA A 208 0.13 9.87 -9.80
C ALA A 208 1.52 10.16 -10.37
N ASP A 209 2.36 10.90 -9.62
CA ASP A 209 3.73 11.18 -10.00
C ASP A 209 4.59 9.92 -9.99
N ALA A 210 4.53 9.14 -8.92
CA ALA A 210 5.25 7.86 -8.83
C ALA A 210 4.83 6.90 -9.95
N TYR A 211 3.52 6.75 -10.21
CA TYR A 211 3.02 5.93 -11.31
C TYR A 211 3.49 6.44 -12.69
N HIS A 212 3.58 7.77 -12.87
CA HIS A 212 4.12 8.35 -14.10
C HIS A 212 5.56 7.91 -14.36
N PHE A 213 6.44 8.04 -13.37
CA PHE A 213 7.84 7.59 -13.50
C PHE A 213 7.97 6.07 -13.61
N TYR A 214 7.17 5.30 -12.89
CA TYR A 214 7.12 3.84 -13.03
C TYR A 214 6.84 3.43 -14.49
N THR A 215 5.85 4.07 -15.11
CA THR A 215 5.43 3.77 -16.48
C THR A 215 6.48 4.21 -17.51
N LEU A 216 7.00 5.45 -17.39
CA LEU A 216 7.99 5.98 -18.33
C LEU A 216 9.32 5.22 -18.29
N ASN A 217 9.74 4.78 -17.11
CA ASN A 217 10.99 4.02 -16.95
C ASN A 217 10.84 2.54 -17.31
N GLY A 218 9.63 2.10 -17.72
CA GLY A 218 9.36 0.74 -18.17
C GLY A 218 9.54 -0.32 -17.10
N TYR A 219 9.35 0.00 -15.81
CA TYR A 219 9.62 -0.90 -14.68
C TYR A 219 8.86 -2.20 -14.76
N ALA A 220 7.60 -2.20 -15.23
CA ALA A 220 6.78 -3.40 -15.34
C ALA A 220 7.38 -4.44 -16.29
N ASN A 221 7.98 -3.98 -17.39
CA ASN A 221 8.64 -4.88 -18.37
C ASN A 221 10.08 -5.21 -17.95
N LYS A 222 10.77 -4.24 -17.32
CA LYS A 222 12.15 -4.42 -16.87
C LYS A 222 12.28 -5.43 -15.73
N TYR A 223 11.28 -5.48 -14.84
CA TYR A 223 11.25 -6.34 -13.66
C TYR A 223 10.02 -7.25 -13.67
N PRO A 224 10.02 -8.29 -14.51
CA PRO A 224 8.81 -9.09 -14.80
C PRO A 224 8.32 -9.94 -13.63
N ASN A 225 9.15 -10.16 -12.60
CA ASN A 225 8.75 -10.89 -11.40
C ASN A 225 8.12 -10.00 -10.34
N LEU A 226 8.21 -8.67 -10.48
CA LEU A 226 7.58 -7.73 -9.55
C LEU A 226 6.09 -7.57 -9.84
N ARG A 227 5.33 -7.47 -8.79
CA ARG A 227 3.90 -7.15 -8.83
C ARG A 227 3.69 -5.93 -7.95
N VAL A 228 3.37 -4.79 -8.56
CA VAL A 228 3.33 -3.49 -7.87
C VAL A 228 1.89 -3.03 -7.75
N CYS A 229 1.43 -2.81 -6.51
CA CYS A 229 0.15 -2.21 -6.20
C CYS A 229 0.34 -0.73 -5.82
N PHE A 230 -0.45 0.14 -6.44
CA PHE A 230 -0.50 1.56 -6.09
C PHE A 230 -1.71 1.83 -5.20
N ALA A 231 -1.46 2.39 -4.03
CA ALA A 231 -2.50 2.74 -3.08
C ALA A 231 -3.50 3.77 -3.62
N HIS A 232 -4.70 3.80 -3.02
CA HIS A 232 -5.79 4.74 -3.32
C HIS A 232 -6.20 4.75 -4.79
N GLY A 233 -6.20 3.56 -5.42
CA GLY A 233 -6.56 3.35 -6.82
C GLY A 233 -5.67 4.08 -7.81
N GLY A 234 -4.56 4.67 -7.39
CA GLY A 234 -3.80 5.61 -8.21
C GLY A 234 -4.69 6.71 -8.81
N GLN A 235 -5.65 7.23 -8.06
CA GLN A 235 -6.83 7.95 -8.53
C GLN A 235 -6.51 9.09 -9.52
N LEU A 236 -5.58 10.00 -9.20
CA LEU A 236 -5.19 11.06 -10.15
C LEU A 236 -4.43 10.52 -11.36
N ALA A 237 -3.72 9.40 -11.24
CA ALA A 237 -3.07 8.76 -12.37
C ALA A 237 -4.09 8.25 -13.40
N GLN A 238 -5.26 7.79 -12.94
CA GLN A 238 -6.34 7.38 -13.83
C GLN A 238 -6.96 8.58 -14.55
N MET A 239 -7.20 9.67 -13.85
CA MET A 239 -7.78 10.89 -14.44
C MET A 239 -6.87 11.54 -15.47
N ASN A 240 -5.55 11.55 -15.27
CA ASN A 240 -4.62 12.24 -16.14
C ASN A 240 -4.02 11.36 -17.25
N LEU A 241 -4.45 10.13 -17.42
CA LEU A 241 -3.91 9.19 -18.40
C LEU A 241 -3.91 9.80 -19.82
N GLY A 242 -5.03 10.36 -20.26
CA GLY A 242 -5.15 11.01 -21.58
C GLY A 242 -4.15 12.19 -21.74
N ARG A 243 -3.96 12.99 -20.69
CA ARG A 243 -3.00 14.09 -20.70
C ARG A 243 -1.55 13.58 -20.82
N ARG A 244 -1.20 12.51 -20.12
CA ARG A 244 0.13 11.90 -20.19
C ARG A 244 0.43 11.33 -21.57
N ILE A 245 -0.55 10.68 -22.20
CA ILE A 245 -0.46 10.17 -23.58
C ILE A 245 -0.25 11.34 -24.55
N GLN A 246 -1.12 12.36 -24.48
CA GLN A 246 -1.02 13.54 -25.36
C GLN A 246 0.32 14.28 -25.19
N GLY A 247 0.82 14.37 -23.95
CA GLY A 247 2.13 14.99 -23.67
C GLY A 247 3.27 14.20 -24.27
N PHE A 248 3.25 12.87 -24.15
CA PHE A 248 4.25 11.98 -24.73
C PHE A 248 4.30 12.09 -26.25
N ASP A 249 3.14 12.03 -26.91
CA ASP A 249 3.03 12.14 -28.37
C ASP A 249 3.37 13.56 -28.89
N GLY A 250 3.02 14.60 -28.13
CA GLY A 250 3.21 15.99 -28.53
C GLY A 250 4.63 16.54 -28.29
N ARG A 251 5.42 15.91 -27.42
CA ARG A 251 6.78 16.34 -27.09
C ARG A 251 7.74 15.14 -26.98
N PRO A 252 7.90 14.34 -28.05
CA PRO A 252 8.74 13.15 -28.04
C PRO A 252 10.20 13.43 -27.68
N ASP A 253 10.67 14.64 -27.92
CA ASP A 253 12.00 15.14 -27.56
C ASP A 253 12.28 15.07 -26.04
N LEU A 254 11.24 15.10 -25.20
CA LEU A 254 11.36 15.01 -23.73
C LEU A 254 11.36 13.56 -23.21
N PHE A 255 11.00 12.59 -24.04
CA PHE A 255 10.76 11.20 -23.64
C PHE A 255 11.65 10.20 -24.37
N GLU A 256 12.79 10.65 -24.87
CA GLU A 256 13.74 9.77 -25.57
C GLU A 256 14.20 8.63 -24.65
N GLY A 257 14.07 7.39 -25.13
CA GLY A 257 14.41 6.19 -24.37
C GLY A 257 13.42 5.80 -23.27
N MET A 258 12.27 6.48 -23.16
CA MET A 258 11.21 6.18 -22.20
C MET A 258 10.07 5.36 -22.84
N ASP A 259 9.34 4.62 -22.01
CA ASP A 259 8.19 3.86 -22.45
C ASP A 259 6.94 4.72 -22.59
N HIS A 260 6.19 4.49 -23.66
CA HIS A 260 4.92 5.16 -23.87
C HIS A 260 3.90 4.78 -22.77
N PRO A 261 3.12 5.74 -22.19
CA PRO A 261 2.20 5.48 -21.08
C PRO A 261 1.18 4.35 -21.31
N ARG A 262 0.80 4.09 -22.57
CA ARG A 262 -0.12 2.98 -22.93
C ARG A 262 0.44 1.59 -22.64
N LYS A 263 1.75 1.41 -22.58
CA LYS A 263 2.37 0.10 -22.31
C LYS A 263 2.07 -0.42 -20.89
N SER A 264 1.74 0.48 -19.99
CA SER A 264 1.43 0.14 -18.58
C SER A 264 -0.08 0.08 -18.28
N VAL A 265 -0.93 0.37 -19.27
CA VAL A 265 -2.39 0.25 -19.12
C VAL A 265 -2.76 -1.23 -19.12
N ALA A 266 -3.54 -1.65 -18.13
CA ALA A 266 -3.96 -3.05 -17.96
C ALA A 266 -2.80 -4.06 -17.94
N HIS A 267 -1.62 -3.65 -17.45
CA HIS A 267 -0.46 -4.52 -17.36
C HIS A 267 -0.66 -5.55 -16.24
N PRO A 268 -0.38 -6.86 -16.45
CA PRO A 268 -0.71 -7.93 -15.50
C PRO A 268 0.02 -7.82 -14.16
N ASN A 269 1.16 -7.11 -14.11
CA ASN A 269 1.97 -6.93 -12.91
C ASN A 269 1.72 -5.58 -12.20
N ILE A 270 0.73 -4.81 -12.63
CA ILE A 270 0.36 -3.55 -12.01
C ILE A 270 -1.02 -3.69 -11.39
N PHE A 271 -1.12 -3.40 -10.11
CA PHE A 271 -2.34 -3.48 -9.33
C PHE A 271 -2.67 -2.12 -8.70
N PHE A 272 -3.93 -1.98 -8.33
CA PHE A 272 -4.44 -0.81 -7.62
C PHE A 272 -5.44 -1.29 -6.56
N ASP A 273 -5.45 -0.65 -5.40
CA ASP A 273 -6.53 -0.90 -4.46
C ASP A 273 -7.84 -0.19 -4.88
N SER A 274 -8.94 -0.61 -4.27
CA SER A 274 -10.28 -0.09 -4.60
C SER A 274 -10.63 1.22 -3.90
N LEU A 275 -9.71 1.81 -3.12
CA LEU A 275 -10.00 2.96 -2.25
C LEU A 275 -10.07 4.28 -3.03
N VAL A 276 -11.12 4.45 -3.78
CA VAL A 276 -11.36 5.65 -4.62
C VAL A 276 -12.65 6.40 -4.26
N HIS A 277 -13.37 5.96 -3.22
CA HIS A 277 -14.48 6.61 -2.50
C HIS A 277 -15.79 6.80 -3.27
N ASP A 278 -15.82 6.73 -4.61
CA ASP A 278 -17.03 6.86 -5.40
C ASP A 278 -17.02 5.96 -6.64
N THR A 279 -18.23 5.62 -7.12
CA THR A 279 -18.40 4.70 -8.26
C THR A 279 -17.98 5.30 -9.60
N GLY A 280 -17.91 6.61 -9.73
CA GLY A 280 -17.40 7.28 -10.95
C GLY A 280 -15.89 7.10 -11.09
N SER A 281 -15.14 7.37 -10.03
CA SER A 281 -13.70 7.13 -9.93
C SER A 281 -13.38 5.63 -10.09
N PHE A 282 -14.19 4.75 -9.47
CA PHE A 282 -14.02 3.31 -9.59
C PHE A 282 -14.25 2.81 -11.03
N LYS A 283 -15.29 3.31 -11.71
CA LYS A 283 -15.54 3.01 -13.12
C LYS A 283 -14.36 3.44 -14.01
N LEU A 284 -13.78 4.62 -13.74
CA LEU A 284 -12.61 5.09 -14.46
C LEU A 284 -11.39 4.19 -14.25
N LEU A 285 -11.15 3.75 -13.00
CA LEU A 285 -10.09 2.81 -12.66
C LEU A 285 -10.25 1.49 -13.44
N VAL A 286 -11.42 0.86 -13.37
CA VAL A 286 -11.70 -0.41 -14.06
C VAL A 286 -11.62 -0.25 -15.58
N ASN A 287 -12.09 0.86 -16.15
CA ASN A 287 -12.01 1.12 -17.58
C ASN A 287 -10.55 1.28 -18.08
N ASN A 288 -9.69 1.89 -17.27
CA ASN A 288 -8.29 2.07 -17.64
C ASN A 288 -7.44 0.81 -17.41
N GLN A 289 -7.70 0.07 -16.30
CA GLN A 289 -6.79 -0.97 -15.81
C GLN A 289 -7.37 -2.38 -15.85
N THR A 290 -8.64 -2.56 -16.13
CA THR A 290 -9.43 -3.79 -15.97
C THR A 290 -9.65 -4.23 -14.52
N ALA A 291 -10.73 -5.00 -14.33
CA ALA A 291 -11.11 -5.52 -13.02
C ALA A 291 -10.04 -6.45 -12.40
N LYS A 292 -9.23 -7.13 -13.21
CA LYS A 292 -8.19 -8.07 -12.77
C LYS A 292 -7.02 -7.39 -12.04
N GLN A 293 -6.78 -6.11 -12.32
CA GLN A 293 -5.74 -5.30 -11.68
C GLN A 293 -6.24 -4.54 -10.44
N VAL A 294 -7.49 -4.73 -10.04
CA VAL A 294 -8.03 -4.09 -8.84
C VAL A 294 -8.15 -5.10 -7.71
N ILE A 295 -7.62 -4.74 -6.55
CA ILE A 295 -7.76 -5.49 -5.29
C ILE A 295 -8.63 -4.69 -4.32
N VAL A 296 -9.30 -5.36 -3.39
CA VAL A 296 -9.96 -4.65 -2.30
C VAL A 296 -8.92 -4.08 -1.37
N GLY A 297 -9.03 -2.78 -1.06
CA GLY A 297 -8.24 -2.12 -0.03
C GLY A 297 -9.16 -1.22 0.79
N LEU A 298 -9.16 -1.39 2.09
CA LEU A 298 -10.07 -0.67 3.00
C LEU A 298 -9.41 0.47 3.74
N ASP A 299 -8.08 0.51 3.82
CA ASP A 299 -7.25 1.49 4.57
C ASP A 299 -7.74 1.67 6.01
N ASP A 300 -8.24 0.58 6.58
CA ASP A 300 -8.68 0.57 7.97
C ASP A 300 -7.47 0.53 8.93
N PRO A 301 -7.55 1.17 10.07
CA PRO A 301 -8.72 1.83 10.69
C PRO A 301 -8.73 3.36 10.52
N TYR A 302 -8.24 3.87 9.43
CA TYR A 302 -8.07 5.31 9.25
C TYR A 302 -9.30 6.02 8.66
N PRO A 303 -9.46 7.36 8.90
CA PRO A 303 -10.68 8.09 8.54
C PRO A 303 -10.98 8.17 7.05
N LEU A 304 -9.98 7.96 6.17
CA LEU A 304 -10.18 7.89 4.72
C LEU A 304 -10.41 6.46 4.23
N GLY A 305 -10.32 5.47 5.13
CA GLY A 305 -10.68 4.10 4.84
C GLY A 305 -12.19 3.90 4.70
N GLU A 306 -12.59 2.75 4.19
CA GLU A 306 -13.99 2.33 4.20
C GLU A 306 -14.40 1.82 5.58
N MET A 307 -14.76 2.75 6.47
CA MET A 307 -15.10 2.50 7.86
C MET A 307 -16.59 2.66 8.14
N GLU A 308 -17.07 1.98 9.19
CA GLU A 308 -18.46 2.07 9.67
C GLU A 308 -18.84 3.48 10.16
N SER A 309 -17.88 4.25 10.66
CA SER A 309 -18.12 5.49 11.39
C SER A 309 -18.50 6.70 10.53
N LEU A 310 -18.66 6.55 9.24
CA LEU A 310 -19.06 7.65 8.37
C LEU A 310 -20.57 7.92 8.46
N PRO A 311 -21.01 9.21 8.45
CA PRO A 311 -22.41 9.60 8.67
C PRO A 311 -23.44 9.04 7.68
N GLN A 312 -22.99 8.38 6.61
CA GLN A 312 -23.79 7.95 5.48
C GLN A 312 -24.01 6.43 5.40
N SER A 313 -24.07 5.75 6.53
CA SER A 313 -24.27 4.29 6.55
C SER A 313 -23.20 3.54 5.73
N SER A 314 -21.95 3.93 5.86
CA SER A 314 -20.84 3.26 5.21
C SER A 314 -20.51 1.95 5.95
N TYR A 315 -19.99 0.99 5.22
CA TYR A 315 -19.45 -0.26 5.74
C TYR A 315 -18.28 -0.72 4.84
N PRO A 316 -17.37 -1.54 5.36
CA PRO A 316 -16.23 -2.05 4.59
C PRO A 316 -16.66 -2.83 3.35
N GLY A 317 -16.22 -2.39 2.17
CA GLY A 317 -16.57 -2.98 0.88
C GLY A 317 -17.83 -2.40 0.20
N LYS A 318 -18.46 -1.37 0.79
CA LYS A 318 -19.65 -0.71 0.21
C LYS A 318 -19.43 -0.23 -1.21
N LEU A 319 -18.25 0.27 -1.53
CA LEU A 319 -17.95 0.78 -2.88
C LEU A 319 -18.06 -0.34 -3.93
N LEU A 320 -17.55 -1.54 -3.63
CA LEU A 320 -17.65 -2.68 -4.54
C LEU A 320 -19.08 -3.16 -4.70
N ASP A 321 -19.84 -3.23 -3.61
CA ASP A 321 -21.26 -3.61 -3.66
C ASP A 321 -22.06 -2.63 -4.53
N LEU A 322 -21.83 -1.32 -4.38
CA LEU A 322 -22.43 -0.30 -5.24
C LEU A 322 -21.99 -0.39 -6.71
N ALA A 323 -20.73 -0.76 -6.95
CA ALA A 323 -20.23 -0.96 -8.31
C ALA A 323 -20.89 -2.17 -8.98
N LEU A 324 -21.12 -3.25 -8.22
CA LEU A 324 -21.88 -4.41 -8.67
C LEU A 324 -23.35 -4.06 -8.96
N GLU A 325 -24.04 -3.41 -8.03
CA GLU A 325 -25.43 -2.95 -8.20
C GLU A 325 -25.62 -2.07 -9.44
N ARG A 326 -24.62 -1.25 -9.75
CA ARG A 326 -24.62 -0.34 -10.92
C ARG A 326 -24.10 -0.99 -12.21
N ASN A 327 -23.83 -2.29 -12.21
CA ASN A 327 -23.26 -3.03 -13.34
C ASN A 327 -21.96 -2.43 -13.89
N ILE A 328 -21.12 -1.87 -13.01
CA ILE A 328 -19.75 -1.43 -13.35
C ILE A 328 -18.82 -2.63 -13.41
N ILE A 329 -19.06 -3.61 -12.53
CA ILE A 329 -18.38 -4.91 -12.47
C ILE A 329 -19.41 -6.03 -12.41
N THR A 330 -19.00 -7.23 -12.80
CA THR A 330 -19.76 -8.46 -12.66
C THR A 330 -19.60 -9.07 -11.25
N GLN A 331 -20.42 -10.04 -10.90
CA GLN A 331 -20.29 -10.79 -9.64
C GLN A 331 -18.96 -11.56 -9.57
N GLU A 332 -18.49 -12.10 -10.69
CA GLU A 332 -17.20 -12.80 -10.77
C GLU A 332 -16.03 -11.84 -10.50
N GLU A 333 -16.05 -10.66 -11.10
CA GLU A 333 -15.05 -9.61 -10.87
C GLU A 333 -15.08 -9.09 -9.44
N HIS A 334 -16.27 -8.88 -8.87
CA HIS A 334 -16.45 -8.50 -7.47
C HIS A 334 -15.80 -9.54 -6.53
N ASP A 335 -16.10 -10.82 -6.72
CA ASP A 335 -15.56 -11.89 -5.88
C ASP A 335 -14.04 -12.04 -6.05
N ALA A 336 -13.54 -11.88 -7.30
CA ALA A 336 -12.11 -11.94 -7.60
C ALA A 336 -11.32 -10.79 -6.93
N MET A 337 -11.87 -9.58 -6.87
CA MET A 337 -11.25 -8.45 -6.18
C MET A 337 -11.09 -8.70 -4.68
N TRP A 338 -12.02 -9.42 -4.06
CA TRP A 338 -11.93 -9.82 -2.65
C TRP A 338 -10.93 -10.93 -2.36
N SER A 339 -10.45 -11.68 -3.35
CA SER A 339 -9.61 -12.86 -3.09
C SER A 339 -8.55 -13.11 -4.16
N GLU A 340 -8.94 -13.47 -5.37
CA GLU A 340 -8.04 -14.00 -6.40
C GLU A 340 -7.03 -12.95 -6.88
N ASN A 341 -7.46 -11.70 -7.06
CA ASN A 341 -6.59 -10.61 -7.47
C ASN A 341 -5.54 -10.30 -6.40
N ILE A 342 -5.89 -10.41 -5.11
CA ILE A 342 -4.96 -10.20 -4.00
C ILE A 342 -3.92 -11.33 -3.98
N ALA A 343 -4.34 -12.59 -4.15
CA ALA A 343 -3.41 -13.71 -4.25
C ALA A 343 -2.52 -13.61 -5.49
N GLN A 344 -3.04 -13.07 -6.60
CA GLN A 344 -2.25 -12.81 -7.80
C GLN A 344 -1.22 -11.69 -7.57
N TRP A 345 -1.59 -10.62 -6.88
CA TRP A 345 -0.65 -9.58 -6.49
C TRP A 345 0.45 -10.11 -5.56
N LEU A 346 0.07 -10.85 -4.52
CA LEU A 346 1.03 -11.34 -3.52
C LEU A 346 1.99 -12.41 -4.07
N TYR A 347 1.50 -13.34 -4.91
CA TYR A 347 2.23 -14.55 -5.26
C TYR A 347 2.43 -14.76 -6.77
N GLY A 348 1.84 -13.91 -7.62
CA GLY A 348 1.93 -14.05 -9.08
C GLY A 348 1.40 -15.41 -9.55
N ASP A 349 2.14 -16.06 -10.43
CA ASP A 349 1.76 -17.36 -11.00
C ASP A 349 2.23 -18.56 -10.17
N ASP A 350 2.77 -18.32 -8.95
CA ASP A 350 3.18 -19.38 -8.04
C ASP A 350 1.94 -20.08 -7.42
N LYS A 351 1.48 -21.11 -8.11
CA LYS A 351 0.33 -21.91 -7.69
C LYS A 351 0.52 -22.51 -6.29
N LYS A 352 1.73 -22.95 -5.95
CA LYS A 352 1.99 -23.57 -4.63
C LYS A 352 1.81 -22.57 -3.51
N LYS A 353 2.34 -21.36 -3.67
CA LYS A 353 2.16 -20.28 -2.69
C LYS A 353 0.69 -19.86 -2.58
N LYS A 354 -0.03 -19.73 -3.68
CA LYS A 354 -1.47 -19.41 -3.66
C LYS A 354 -2.30 -20.50 -2.98
N ASP A 355 -2.06 -21.77 -3.31
CA ASP A 355 -2.76 -22.88 -2.66
C ASP A 355 -2.47 -22.94 -1.14
N ALA A 356 -1.22 -22.70 -0.73
CA ALA A 356 -0.85 -22.61 0.68
C ALA A 356 -1.52 -21.41 1.38
N PHE A 357 -1.58 -20.26 0.72
CA PHE A 357 -2.26 -19.07 1.21
C PHE A 357 -3.74 -19.32 1.48
N TYR A 358 -4.47 -19.87 0.52
CA TYR A 358 -5.87 -20.18 0.70
C TYR A 358 -6.10 -21.26 1.78
N LYS A 359 -5.24 -22.27 1.83
CA LYS A 359 -5.32 -23.32 2.84
C LYS A 359 -5.18 -22.75 4.25
N ARG A 360 -4.22 -21.84 4.48
CA ARG A 360 -4.02 -21.24 5.81
C ARG A 360 -5.14 -20.32 6.25
N ILE A 361 -5.84 -19.65 5.32
CA ILE A 361 -7.01 -18.81 5.65
C ILE A 361 -8.23 -19.67 6.01
N LEU A 362 -8.36 -20.84 5.39
CA LEU A 362 -9.50 -21.74 5.59
C LEU A 362 -9.31 -22.71 6.76
N SER A 363 -8.10 -22.75 7.37
CA SER A 363 -7.80 -23.60 8.54
C SER A 363 -8.26 -22.96 9.84
#